data_96bca149fbf1fef414b2655e9b860e39
#
_entry.id   96bca149fbf1fef414b2655e9b860e39
#
_cell.length_a   1.000
_cell.length_b   1.000
_cell.length_c   1.000
_cell.angle_alpha   90.00
_cell.angle_beta   90.00
_cell.angle_gamma   90.00
#
_symmetry.space_group_name_H-M   'P 1'
#
loop_
_entity.id
_entity.type
_entity.pdbx_description
1 polymer ?
#
loop_
_entity_poly.entity_id
_entity_poly.type
_entity_poly.pdbx_seq_one_letter_code
_entity_poly.pdbx_strand_id
1 'polypeptide(L)' 'MGYLPVIVEAIYMGDYRIKLEFDNGEMRVVDCEPWLTGDIFQPLKDKDYFQKFFVDGWSISWPNGADIAPETLYKYGSPA' A
#
# COMPACT_ATOMS: atom_id res chain seq x y z
N MET A 1 9.06 21.38 8.59
CA MET A 1 8.95 20.51 7.42
C MET A 1 8.67 19.09 7.88
N GLY A 2 7.66 18.47 7.32
CA GLY A 2 7.35 17.09 7.61
C GLY A 2 8.16 16.13 6.76
N TYR A 3 8.14 14.87 7.16
CA TYR A 3 8.70 13.79 6.38
C TYR A 3 7.84 13.55 5.12
N LEU A 4 8.48 13.35 3.98
CA LEU A 4 7.81 12.97 2.74
C LEU A 4 7.99 11.45 2.56
N PRO A 5 6.94 10.65 2.84
CA PRO A 5 7.08 9.20 2.82
C PRO A 5 7.45 8.65 1.45
N VAL A 6 8.41 7.73 1.44
CA VAL A 6 8.76 6.95 0.27
C VAL A 6 8.82 5.49 0.70
N ILE A 7 8.11 4.62 -0.02
CA ILE A 7 8.08 3.20 0.26
C ILE A 7 9.24 2.53 -0.47
N VAL A 8 10.03 1.74 0.27
CA VAL A 8 11.16 1.02 -0.29
C VAL A 8 10.91 -0.47 -0.40
N GLU A 9 9.96 -1.01 0.37
CA GLU A 9 9.60 -2.42 0.31
C GLU A 9 8.14 -2.61 0.74
N ALA A 10 7.47 -3.62 0.16
CA ALA A 10 6.10 -3.98 0.49
C ALA A 10 5.96 -5.50 0.52
N ILE A 11 5.35 -6.02 1.59
CA ILE A 11 5.18 -7.45 1.81
C ILE A 11 3.72 -7.74 2.11
N TYR A 12 3.13 -8.70 1.39
CA TYR A 12 1.75 -9.12 1.61
C TYR A 12 1.61 -9.83 2.95
N MET A 13 0.61 -9.42 3.76
CA MET A 13 0.42 -9.94 5.11
C MET A 13 -0.88 -10.74 5.27
N GLY A 14 -1.57 -11.03 4.18
CA GLY A 14 -2.87 -11.73 4.23
C GLY A 14 -4.03 -10.76 4.12
N ASP A 15 -5.16 -11.26 3.68
CA ASP A 15 -6.37 -10.47 3.44
C ASP A 15 -6.05 -9.24 2.57
N TYR A 16 -6.29 -8.03 3.06
CA TYR A 16 -5.96 -6.79 2.34
C TYR A 16 -4.90 -5.99 3.08
N ARG A 17 -4.02 -6.67 3.82
CA ARG A 17 -2.98 -6.03 4.63
C ARG A 17 -1.63 -6.15 3.95
N ILE A 18 -0.89 -5.06 3.99
CA ILE A 18 0.45 -4.97 3.42
C ILE A 18 1.37 -4.37 4.48
N LYS A 19 2.52 -5.00 4.70
CA LYS A 19 3.58 -4.43 5.54
C LYS A 19 4.49 -3.60 4.66
N LEU A 20 4.69 -2.36 5.05
CA LEU A 20 5.46 -1.39 4.28
C LEU A 20 6.69 -0.95 5.06
N GLU A 21 7.81 -0.88 4.35
CA GLU A 21 9.00 -0.24 4.88
C GLU A 21 9.16 1.11 4.18
N PHE A 22 9.36 2.15 4.96
CA PHE A 22 9.58 3.51 4.48
C PHE A 22 11.07 3.83 4.49
N ASP A 23 11.48 4.84 3.70
CA ASP A 23 12.89 5.18 3.55
C ASP A 23 13.52 5.80 4.81
N ASN A 24 12.69 6.16 5.81
CA ASN A 24 13.18 6.59 7.11
C ASN A 24 13.41 5.40 8.08
N GLY A 25 13.25 4.17 7.60
CA GLY A 25 13.42 2.97 8.41
C GLY A 25 12.19 2.52 9.16
N GLU A 26 11.09 3.29 9.14
CA GLU A 26 9.85 2.87 9.79
C GLU A 26 9.17 1.75 9.01
N MET A 27 8.54 0.86 9.77
CA MET A 27 7.70 -0.18 9.20
C MET A 27 6.28 -0.02 9.70
N ARG A 28 5.31 -0.14 8.80
CA ARG A 28 3.88 -0.04 9.12
C ARG A 28 3.10 -1.11 8.38
N VAL A 29 2.02 -1.58 9.02
CA VAL A 29 1.06 -2.48 8.38
C VAL A 29 -0.18 -1.68 8.07
N VAL A 30 -0.63 -1.73 6.83
CA VAL A 30 -1.84 -1.02 6.40
C VAL A 30 -2.89 -2.03 5.94
N ASP A 31 -4.13 -1.82 6.36
CA ASP A 31 -5.28 -2.55 5.85
C ASP A 31 -5.93 -1.69 4.77
N CYS A 32 -5.86 -2.18 3.54
CA CYS A 32 -6.37 -1.44 2.38
C CYS A 32 -7.86 -1.65 2.14
N GLU A 33 -8.50 -2.55 2.86
CA GLU A 33 -9.90 -2.90 2.61
C GLU A 33 -10.84 -1.70 2.55
N PRO A 34 -10.74 -0.71 3.47
CA PRO A 34 -11.63 0.45 3.43
C PRO A 34 -11.51 1.29 2.15
N TRP A 35 -10.41 1.14 1.42
CA TRP A 35 -10.15 1.93 0.21
C TRP A 35 -10.52 1.19 -1.08
N LEU A 36 -10.97 -0.07 -0.99
CA LEU A 36 -11.29 -0.89 -2.16
C LEU A 36 -12.70 -0.59 -2.66
N THR A 37 -13.01 0.69 -2.82
CA THR A 37 -14.27 1.20 -3.37
C THR A 37 -13.96 1.96 -4.65
N GLY A 38 -14.93 2.09 -5.52
CA GLY A 38 -14.70 2.75 -6.79
C GLY A 38 -14.18 1.78 -7.87
N ASP A 39 -14.33 2.18 -9.12
CA ASP A 39 -14.16 1.26 -10.24
C ASP A 39 -12.74 0.73 -10.38
N ILE A 40 -11.74 1.59 -10.20
CA ILE A 40 -10.36 1.17 -10.40
C ILE A 40 -9.88 0.18 -9.34
N PHE A 41 -10.52 0.19 -8.16
CA PHE A 41 -10.16 -0.72 -7.07
C PHE A 41 -10.98 -2.00 -7.05
N GLN A 42 -12.01 -2.14 -7.91
CA GLN A 42 -12.84 -3.35 -7.92
C GLN A 42 -12.03 -4.63 -8.14
N PRO A 43 -11.08 -4.70 -9.09
CA PRO A 43 -10.28 -5.91 -9.25
C PRO A 43 -9.46 -6.28 -8.02
N LEU A 44 -9.11 -5.30 -7.18
CA LEU A 44 -8.31 -5.52 -6.00
C LEU A 44 -9.08 -6.24 -4.89
N LYS A 45 -10.39 -6.31 -4.99
CA LYS A 45 -11.20 -7.10 -4.05
C LYS A 45 -10.94 -8.59 -4.18
N ASP A 46 -10.47 -9.03 -5.35
CA ASP A 46 -9.96 -10.38 -5.53
C ASP A 46 -8.57 -10.44 -4.88
N LYS A 47 -8.42 -11.26 -3.84
CA LYS A 47 -7.18 -11.32 -3.08
C LYS A 47 -6.00 -11.79 -3.93
N ASP A 48 -6.23 -12.61 -4.93
CA ASP A 48 -5.16 -13.03 -5.83
C ASP A 48 -4.65 -11.83 -6.64
N TYR A 49 -5.55 -10.98 -7.11
CA TYR A 49 -5.14 -9.78 -7.83
C TYR A 49 -4.52 -8.75 -6.87
N PHE A 50 -5.07 -8.63 -5.66
CA PHE A 50 -4.55 -7.69 -4.66
C PHE A 50 -3.06 -7.93 -4.39
N GLN A 51 -2.63 -9.18 -4.40
CA GLN A 51 -1.24 -9.54 -4.15
C GLN A 51 -0.29 -9.14 -5.27
N LYS A 52 -0.79 -8.65 -6.39
CA LYS A 52 0.05 -8.25 -7.53
C LYS A 52 0.59 -6.83 -7.42
N PHE A 53 0.46 -6.20 -6.26
CA PHE A 53 1.04 -4.88 -6.04
C PHE A 53 2.55 -4.91 -6.23
N PHE A 54 3.11 -3.76 -6.55
CA PHE A 54 4.56 -3.61 -6.69
C PHE A 54 4.96 -2.20 -6.24
N VAL A 55 6.23 -2.05 -5.83
CA VAL A 55 6.78 -0.74 -5.47
C VAL A 55 7.17 -0.05 -6.78
N ASP A 56 6.62 1.14 -7.02
CA ASP A 56 6.77 1.85 -8.30
C ASP A 56 7.75 3.02 -8.24
N GLY A 57 8.63 3.03 -7.23
CA GLY A 57 9.62 4.07 -7.05
C GLY A 57 9.45 4.84 -5.75
N TRP A 58 8.24 5.10 -5.32
CA TRP A 58 7.98 5.77 -4.05
C TRP A 58 6.72 5.28 -3.34
N SER A 59 5.86 4.55 -4.02
CA SER A 59 4.64 4.02 -3.43
C SER A 59 4.34 2.64 -3.98
N ILE A 60 3.12 2.15 -3.78
CA ILE A 60 2.67 0.88 -4.34
C ILE A 60 1.61 1.12 -5.39
N SER A 61 1.65 0.28 -6.41
CA SER A 61 0.71 0.33 -7.53
C SER A 61 0.32 -1.09 -7.91
N TRP A 62 -0.71 -1.22 -8.72
CA TRP A 62 -1.19 -2.49 -9.28
C TRP A 62 -1.16 -2.44 -10.79
N PRO A 63 -1.13 -3.61 -11.45
CA PRO A 63 -1.01 -3.65 -12.91
C PRO A 63 -2.12 -2.92 -13.66
N ASN A 64 -3.29 -2.75 -13.05
CA ASN A 64 -4.42 -2.03 -13.68
C ASN A 64 -4.31 -0.51 -13.59
N GLY A 65 -3.21 0.01 -13.02
CA GLY A 65 -3.02 1.44 -12.84
C GLY A 65 -3.53 1.99 -11.51
N ALA A 66 -4.12 1.16 -10.66
CA ALA A 66 -4.50 1.61 -9.32
C ALA A 66 -3.26 1.90 -8.50
N ASP A 67 -3.30 2.95 -7.69
CA ASP A 67 -2.21 3.28 -6.77
C ASP A 67 -2.77 3.93 -5.51
N ILE A 68 -1.94 4.00 -4.48
CA ILE A 68 -2.29 4.69 -3.23
C ILE A 68 -1.09 5.57 -2.86
N ALA A 69 -1.37 6.83 -2.54
CA ALA A 69 -0.32 7.78 -2.19
C ALA A 69 0.46 7.32 -0.96
N PRO A 70 1.79 7.49 -0.94
CA PRO A 70 2.60 7.04 0.19
C PRO A 70 2.26 7.78 1.48
N GLU A 71 1.84 9.04 1.38
CA GLU A 71 1.41 9.81 2.55
C GLU A 71 0.17 9.20 3.21
N THR A 72 -0.76 8.70 2.40
CA THR A 72 -1.96 8.03 2.90
C THR A 72 -1.59 6.74 3.62
N LEU A 73 -0.69 5.96 3.03
CA LEU A 73 -0.23 4.71 3.62
C LEU A 73 0.50 4.95 4.93
N TYR A 74 1.33 6.00 4.97
CA TYR A 74 2.08 6.35 6.18
C TYR A 74 1.13 6.79 7.30
N LYS A 75 0.14 7.62 6.97
CA LYS A 75 -0.80 8.17 7.94
C LYS A 75 -1.68 7.10 8.55
N TYR A 76 -2.19 6.17 7.74
CA TYR A 76 -3.17 5.19 8.20
C TYR A 76 -2.58 3.84 8.55
N GLY A 77 -1.30 3.64 8.28
CA GLY A 77 -0.62 2.40 8.68
C GLY A 77 -0.37 2.37 10.18
N SER A 78 -0.47 1.17 10.75
CA SER A 78 -0.14 0.94 12.17
C SER A 78 1.32 0.54 12.28
N PRO A 79 2.02 0.95 13.35
CA PRO A 79 3.40 0.50 13.55
C PRO A 79 3.48 -1.03 13.57
N ALA A 80 4.49 -1.53 12.90
CA ALA A 80 4.69 -2.98 12.80
C ALA A 80 5.71 -3.46 13.82
#